data_b4b6e8cb2380ac34449141b7d5d671f8
#
_entry.id   b4b6e8cb2380ac34449141b7d5d671f8
#
_cell.length_a   1.000
_cell.length_b   1.000
_cell.length_c   1.000
_cell.angle_alpha   90.00
_cell.angle_beta   90.00
_cell.angle_gamma   90.00
#
_symmetry.space_group_name_H-M   'P 1'
#
loop_
_entity.id
_entity.type
_entity.pdbx_description
1 polymer ?
#
loop_
_entity_poly.entity_id
_entity_poly.type
_entity_poly.pdbx_seq_one_letter_code
_entity_poly.pdbx_strand_id
1 'polypeptide(L)'
;PTWALNLFDLLIDLYNEPNMHEGQWGYGTVHHVAFRVSDDEHQRAILQRLRDAGHDVTTMKDRNYFHSLYFRDPNGVNFEIATDPPGFLHDESVDELGTTLMLPPFLQDRRDEVEAQLADISV
;
A
#
# COMPACT_ATOMS: atom_id res chain seq x y z
N PRO A 1 19.95 -11.45 16.52
CA PRO A 1 18.76 -11.47 17.36
C PRO A 1 17.55 -11.16 16.51
N THR A 2 16.53 -12.01 16.63
CA THR A 2 15.23 -11.84 15.96
C THR A 2 14.39 -10.91 16.83
N TRP A 3 13.88 -9.83 16.26
CA TRP A 3 12.93 -8.94 16.94
C TRP A 3 11.55 -9.16 16.32
N ALA A 4 10.58 -9.53 17.12
CA ALA A 4 9.20 -9.68 16.69
C ALA A 4 8.37 -8.49 17.20
N LEU A 5 7.66 -7.83 16.31
CA LEU A 5 6.64 -6.83 16.63
C LEU A 5 5.27 -7.46 16.40
N ASN A 6 4.49 -7.59 17.47
CA ASN A 6 3.10 -8.05 17.37
C ASN A 6 2.18 -6.84 17.27
N LEU A 7 1.63 -6.60 16.09
CA LEU A 7 0.59 -5.60 15.86
C LEU A 7 -0.63 -6.34 15.26
N PHE A 8 -1.64 -6.59 16.09
CA PHE A 8 -2.95 -7.12 15.66
C PHE A 8 -2.88 -8.42 14.83
N ASP A 9 -2.38 -9.50 15.41
CA ASP A 9 -2.23 -10.82 14.76
C ASP A 9 -1.28 -10.85 13.54
N LEU A 10 -0.55 -9.78 13.28
CA LEU A 10 0.51 -9.73 12.28
C LEU A 10 1.87 -9.87 12.96
N LEU A 11 2.63 -10.87 12.56
CA LEU A 11 4.00 -11.07 13.01
C LEU A 11 4.98 -10.61 11.93
N ILE A 12 5.93 -9.74 12.31
CA ILE A 12 7.05 -9.35 11.45
C ILE A 12 8.34 -9.82 12.09
N ASP A 13 9.03 -10.70 11.39
CA ASP A 13 10.36 -11.15 11.79
C ASP A 13 11.43 -10.33 11.08
N LEU A 14 12.36 -9.78 11.85
CA LEU A 14 13.56 -9.14 11.32
C LEU A 14 14.72 -10.12 11.36
N TYR A 15 15.21 -10.48 10.19
CA TYR A 15 16.33 -11.40 10.03
C TYR A 15 17.61 -10.62 9.76
N ASN A 16 18.64 -10.81 10.58
CA ASN A 16 19.93 -10.18 10.38
C ASN A 16 20.90 -11.18 9.70
N GLU A 17 21.06 -11.02 8.40
CA GLU A 17 21.98 -11.81 7.55
C GLU A 17 22.99 -10.89 6.85
N PRO A 18 24.13 -10.59 7.53
CA PRO A 18 25.10 -9.62 7.01
C PRO A 18 25.78 -10.03 5.70
N ASN A 19 25.64 -11.28 5.26
CA ASN A 19 26.24 -11.79 4.03
C ASN A 19 25.22 -11.92 2.86
N MET A 20 23.95 -11.53 3.07
CA MET A 20 22.98 -11.50 1.97
C MET A 20 23.30 -10.38 0.99
N HIS A 21 23.08 -10.65 -0.29
CA HIS A 21 23.12 -9.61 -1.31
C HIS A 21 21.94 -8.64 -1.14
N GLU A 22 22.17 -7.36 -1.47
CA GLU A 22 21.10 -6.39 -1.52
C GLU A 22 19.97 -6.84 -2.46
N GLY A 23 18.72 -6.65 -2.04
CA GLY A 23 17.56 -6.89 -2.86
C GLY A 23 17.54 -5.96 -4.08
N GLN A 24 17.20 -6.50 -5.24
CA GLN A 24 17.09 -5.72 -6.47
C GLN A 24 15.62 -5.65 -6.90
N TRP A 25 15.20 -4.47 -7.31
CA TRP A 25 13.88 -4.26 -7.86
C TRP A 25 13.75 -4.95 -9.23
N GLY A 26 12.63 -5.63 -9.45
CA GLY A 26 12.36 -6.29 -10.71
C GLY A 26 11.12 -7.18 -10.66
N TYR A 27 10.92 -7.96 -11.71
CA TYR A 27 9.81 -8.91 -11.78
C TYR A 27 9.90 -9.93 -10.63
N GLY A 28 8.77 -10.16 -9.95
CA GLY A 28 8.69 -11.06 -8.79
C GLY A 28 9.09 -10.44 -7.46
N THR A 29 9.49 -9.16 -7.42
CA THR A 29 9.77 -8.45 -6.19
C THR A 29 8.47 -8.01 -5.51
N VAL A 30 8.39 -8.16 -4.19
CA VAL A 30 7.33 -7.52 -3.40
C VAL A 30 7.55 -6.01 -3.42
N HIS A 31 6.55 -5.25 -3.93
CA HIS A 31 6.69 -3.79 -4.07
C HIS A 31 6.67 -3.06 -2.72
N HIS A 32 5.76 -3.46 -1.83
CA HIS A 32 5.64 -2.86 -0.50
C HIS A 32 4.92 -3.81 0.47
N VAL A 33 5.04 -3.49 1.75
CA VAL A 33 4.24 -4.07 2.82
C VAL A 33 3.37 -2.97 3.41
N ALA A 34 2.05 -3.14 3.40
CA ALA A 34 1.10 -2.15 3.90
C ALA A 34 0.62 -2.48 5.31
N PHE A 35 0.64 -1.48 6.18
CA PHE A 35 0.05 -1.52 7.51
C PHE A 35 -1.23 -0.71 7.54
N ARG A 36 -2.25 -1.29 8.10
CA ARG A 36 -3.57 -0.70 8.26
C ARG A 36 -3.61 0.30 9.42
N VAL A 37 -4.29 1.42 9.21
CA VAL A 37 -4.72 2.37 10.25
C VAL A 37 -6.20 2.68 10.09
N SER A 38 -6.87 3.04 11.19
CA SER A 38 -8.32 3.23 11.21
C SER A 38 -8.81 4.42 10.37
N ASP A 39 -8.01 5.48 10.32
CA ASP A 39 -8.44 6.76 9.77
C ASP A 39 -7.24 7.71 9.53
N ASP A 40 -7.54 8.87 8.98
CA ASP A 40 -6.56 9.92 8.68
C ASP A 40 -5.88 10.51 9.92
N GLU A 41 -6.56 10.56 11.05
CA GLU A 41 -5.98 11.10 12.28
C GLU A 41 -4.87 10.18 12.79
N HIS A 42 -5.17 8.89 12.82
CA HIS A 42 -4.18 7.86 13.17
C HIS A 42 -3.01 7.87 12.17
N GLN A 43 -3.29 7.99 10.87
CA GLN A 43 -2.25 8.06 9.85
C GLN A 43 -1.34 9.29 10.03
N ARG A 44 -1.91 10.49 10.33
CA ARG A 44 -1.13 11.71 10.62
C ARG A 44 -0.25 11.55 11.87
N ALA A 45 -0.76 10.89 12.90
CA ALA A 45 0.03 10.64 14.10
C ALA A 45 1.25 9.75 13.81
N ILE A 46 1.08 8.70 12.98
CA ILE A 46 2.18 7.84 12.54
C ILE A 46 3.15 8.62 11.64
N LEU A 47 2.64 9.41 10.69
CA LEU A 47 3.46 10.27 9.83
C LEU A 47 4.39 11.18 10.66
N GLN A 48 3.86 11.82 11.69
CA GLN A 48 4.65 12.67 12.57
C GLN A 48 5.74 11.87 13.30
N ARG A 49 5.38 10.72 13.87
CA ARG A 49 6.34 9.85 14.56
C ARG A 49 7.48 9.36 13.65
N LEU A 50 7.16 9.00 12.42
CA LEU A 50 8.16 8.57 11.43
C LEU A 50 9.12 9.70 11.07
N ARG A 51 8.60 10.93 10.87
CA ARG A 51 9.41 12.12 10.62
C ARG A 51 10.30 12.49 11.81
N ASP A 52 9.76 12.43 13.00
CA ASP A 52 10.51 12.69 14.24
C ASP A 52 11.63 11.67 14.44
N ALA A 53 11.44 10.44 13.96
CA ALA A 53 12.45 9.40 13.94
C ALA A 53 13.47 9.53 12.79
N GLY A 54 13.33 10.55 11.92
CA GLY A 54 14.25 10.86 10.84
C GLY A 54 14.00 10.11 9.53
N HIS A 55 12.86 9.45 9.38
CA HIS A 55 12.49 8.81 8.12
C HIS A 55 12.01 9.83 7.07
N ASP A 56 12.44 9.63 5.84
CA ASP A 56 11.84 10.32 4.68
C ASP A 56 10.49 9.66 4.35
N VAL A 57 9.40 10.42 4.57
CA VAL A 57 8.03 9.93 4.41
C VAL A 57 7.29 10.81 3.42
N THR A 58 6.61 10.18 2.46
CA THR A 58 5.78 10.91 1.49
C THR A 58 4.68 11.70 2.19
N THR A 59 4.09 12.66 1.49
CA THR A 59 2.79 13.21 1.88
C THR A 59 1.72 12.14 1.76
N MET A 60 0.60 12.35 2.46
CA MET A 60 -0.59 11.51 2.28
C MET A 60 -1.05 11.55 0.82
N LYS A 61 -1.32 10.38 0.27
CA LYS A 61 -1.78 10.18 -1.11
C LYS A 61 -3.21 9.67 -1.10
N ASP A 62 -4.08 10.34 -1.81
CA ASP A 62 -5.43 9.84 -2.10
C ASP A 62 -5.32 8.71 -3.13
N ARG A 63 -5.85 7.53 -2.76
CA ARG A 63 -5.91 6.32 -3.59
C ARG A 63 -7.35 5.98 -3.99
N ASN A 64 -8.26 6.93 -3.91
CA ASN A 64 -9.70 6.77 -4.15
C ASN A 64 -10.41 5.95 -3.07
N TYR A 65 -9.89 4.81 -2.69
CA TYR A 65 -10.47 3.87 -1.73
C TYR A 65 -9.86 3.94 -0.33
N PHE A 66 -8.71 4.59 -0.22
CA PHE A 66 -7.97 4.80 1.04
C PHE A 66 -6.95 5.93 0.86
N HIS A 67 -6.44 6.43 1.96
CA HIS A 67 -5.26 7.28 1.94
C HIS A 67 -4.01 6.48 2.30
N SER A 68 -2.90 6.79 1.66
CA SER A 68 -1.63 6.11 1.91
C SER A 68 -0.47 7.08 2.08
N LEU A 69 0.52 6.65 2.86
CA LEU A 69 1.85 7.25 2.88
C LEU A 69 2.90 6.14 2.80
N TYR A 70 4.07 6.48 2.30
CA TYR A 70 5.15 5.53 2.06
C TYR A 70 6.45 6.02 2.71
N PHE A 71 7.22 5.06 3.21
CA PHE A 71 8.58 5.28 3.67
C PHE A 71 9.43 4.03 3.43
N ARG A 72 10.75 4.20 3.45
CA ARG A 72 11.68 3.08 3.36
C ARG A 72 12.38 2.87 4.67
N ASP A 73 12.62 1.61 5.00
CA ASP A 73 13.52 1.25 6.08
C ASP A 73 14.99 1.41 5.64
N PRO A 74 15.97 1.29 6.55
CA PRO A 74 17.39 1.35 6.20
C PRO A 74 17.88 0.31 5.18
N ASN A 75 17.11 -0.78 4.99
CA ASN A 75 17.43 -1.84 4.01
C ASN A 75 16.75 -1.60 2.65
N GLY A 76 16.01 -0.49 2.51
CA GLY A 76 15.31 -0.14 1.28
C GLY A 76 13.93 -0.79 1.10
N VAL A 77 13.45 -1.55 2.09
CA VAL A 77 12.10 -2.12 2.06
C VAL A 77 11.07 -0.99 2.08
N ASN A 78 10.15 -1.02 1.13
CA ASN A 78 9.09 -0.01 1.01
C ASN A 78 7.91 -0.40 1.90
N PHE A 79 7.58 0.47 2.84
CA PHE A 79 6.42 0.33 3.71
C PHE A 79 5.34 1.33 3.34
N GLU A 80 4.10 0.90 3.47
CA GLU A 80 2.91 1.72 3.31
C GLU A 80 2.14 1.78 4.63
N ILE A 81 1.57 2.93 4.95
CA ILE A 81 0.55 3.07 5.98
C ILE A 81 -0.74 3.48 5.27
N ALA A 82 -1.76 2.63 5.33
CA ALA A 82 -3.01 2.80 4.61
C ALA A 82 -4.21 2.91 5.56
N THR A 83 -5.14 3.83 5.26
CA THR A 83 -6.39 3.97 6.02
C THR A 83 -7.45 3.00 5.53
N ASP A 84 -8.48 2.74 6.36
CA ASP A 84 -9.66 1.98 5.93
C ASP A 84 -10.63 2.80 5.07
N PRO A 85 -10.97 4.07 5.46
CA PRO A 85 -11.91 4.87 4.70
C PRO A 85 -11.34 5.44 3.39
N PRO A 86 -12.22 5.67 2.41
CA PRO A 86 -13.65 5.36 2.34
C PRO A 86 -13.95 3.89 2.10
N GLY A 87 -12.96 3.08 1.68
CA GLY A 87 -13.11 1.66 1.39
C GLY A 87 -13.68 1.39 -0.01
N PHE A 88 -13.69 0.12 -0.41
CA PHE A 88 -14.12 -0.29 -1.75
C PHE A 88 -15.63 -0.15 -2.00
N LEU A 89 -16.43 0.00 -0.93
CA LEU A 89 -17.87 0.28 -1.06
C LEU A 89 -18.17 1.75 -1.36
N HIS A 90 -17.15 2.55 -1.67
CA HIS A 90 -17.31 3.95 -2.03
C HIS A 90 -18.08 4.14 -3.35
N ASP A 91 -17.86 3.27 -4.31
CA ASP A 91 -18.43 3.36 -5.66
C ASP A 91 -19.03 2.04 -6.19
N GLU A 92 -18.95 0.96 -5.43
CA GLU A 92 -19.57 -0.32 -5.75
C GLU A 92 -20.40 -0.84 -4.55
N SER A 93 -21.51 -1.50 -4.83
CA SER A 93 -22.24 -2.24 -3.81
C SER A 93 -21.55 -3.56 -3.46
N VAL A 94 -21.89 -4.16 -2.32
CA VAL A 94 -21.32 -5.47 -1.90
C VAL A 94 -21.53 -6.55 -2.97
N ASP A 95 -22.71 -6.54 -3.60
CA ASP A 95 -23.09 -7.57 -4.60
C ASP A 95 -22.39 -7.35 -5.96
N GLU A 96 -21.86 -6.16 -6.20
CA GLU A 96 -21.23 -5.76 -7.46
C GLU A 96 -19.71 -5.67 -7.37
N LEU A 97 -19.14 -5.77 -6.17
CA LEU A 97 -17.70 -5.66 -5.94
C LEU A 97 -16.90 -6.56 -6.88
N GLY A 98 -16.04 -5.92 -7.68
CA GLY A 98 -15.11 -6.61 -8.58
C GLY A 98 -15.76 -7.24 -9.82
N THR A 99 -17.03 -6.95 -10.10
CA THR A 99 -17.70 -7.44 -11.32
C THR A 99 -17.41 -6.59 -12.54
N THR A 100 -16.95 -5.35 -12.34
CA THR A 100 -16.60 -4.42 -13.42
C THR A 100 -15.24 -3.77 -13.18
N LEU A 101 -14.59 -3.31 -14.24
CA LEU A 101 -13.38 -2.53 -14.13
C LEU A 101 -13.70 -1.14 -13.57
N MET A 102 -13.27 -0.86 -12.35
CA MET A 102 -13.32 0.47 -11.78
C MET A 102 -12.08 1.27 -12.17
N LEU A 103 -12.27 2.50 -12.60
CA LEU A 103 -11.19 3.40 -12.97
C LEU A 103 -11.21 4.64 -12.06
N PRO A 104 -10.04 5.14 -11.66
CA PRO A 104 -9.96 6.40 -10.93
C PRO A 104 -10.49 7.55 -11.81
N PRO A 105 -11.00 8.65 -11.22
CA PRO A 105 -11.63 9.74 -11.94
C PRO A 105 -10.83 10.28 -13.13
N PHE A 106 -9.52 10.37 -13.01
CA PHE A 106 -8.64 10.90 -14.07
C PHE A 106 -8.45 9.95 -15.28
N LEU A 107 -8.93 8.71 -15.20
CA LEU A 107 -8.88 7.74 -16.31
C LEU A 107 -10.28 7.43 -16.90
N GLN A 108 -11.34 7.98 -16.35
CA GLN A 108 -12.71 7.67 -16.80
C GLN A 108 -12.92 7.96 -18.29
N ASP A 109 -12.42 9.10 -18.77
CA ASP A 109 -12.54 9.52 -20.18
C ASP A 109 -11.67 8.67 -21.13
N ARG A 110 -10.81 7.83 -20.57
CA ARG A 110 -9.89 6.96 -21.33
C ARG A 110 -10.20 5.48 -21.15
N ARG A 111 -11.42 5.15 -20.73
CA ARG A 111 -11.83 3.76 -20.47
C ARG A 111 -11.49 2.82 -21.62
N ASP A 112 -11.91 3.16 -22.84
CA ASP A 112 -11.72 2.33 -24.02
C ASP A 112 -10.22 2.06 -24.30
N GLU A 113 -9.37 3.08 -24.08
CA GLU A 113 -7.92 2.94 -24.23
C GLU A 113 -7.31 2.01 -23.18
N VAL A 114 -7.81 2.08 -21.96
CA VAL A 114 -7.34 1.22 -20.84
C VAL A 114 -7.78 -0.22 -21.11
N GLU A 115 -9.06 -0.43 -21.42
CA GLU A 115 -9.61 -1.77 -21.68
C GLU A 115 -8.91 -2.46 -22.87
N ALA A 116 -8.59 -1.71 -23.93
CA ALA A 116 -7.87 -2.24 -25.07
C ALA A 116 -6.43 -2.73 -24.75
N GLN A 117 -5.86 -2.33 -23.61
CA GLN A 117 -4.53 -2.74 -23.18
C GLN A 117 -4.53 -3.86 -22.14
N LEU A 118 -5.70 -4.20 -21.60
CA LEU A 118 -5.83 -5.28 -20.64
C LEU A 118 -5.84 -6.64 -21.35
N ALA A 119 -5.32 -7.64 -20.66
CA ALA A 119 -5.42 -9.01 -21.14
C ALA A 119 -6.89 -9.48 -21.04
N ASP A 120 -7.34 -10.23 -22.01
CA ASP A 120 -8.63 -10.92 -21.93
C ASP A 120 -8.61 -11.90 -20.75
N ILE A 121 -9.43 -11.62 -19.75
CA ILE A 121 -9.65 -12.53 -18.64
C ILE A 121 -10.93 -13.29 -18.92
N SER A 122 -10.81 -14.51 -19.42
CA SER A 122 -11.93 -15.46 -19.48
C SER A 122 -12.16 -16.04 -18.08
N VAL A 123 -13.29 -15.73 -17.49
CA VAL A 123 -13.75 -16.33 -16.23
C VAL A 123 -14.67 -17.49 -16.54
#